data_9e02322a2c9ed339612f942950a94897
#
_entry.id   9e02322a2c9ed339612f942950a94897
#
_cell.length_a   1.000
_cell.length_b   1.000
_cell.length_c   1.000
_cell.angle_alpha   90.00
_cell.angle_beta   90.00
_cell.angle_gamma   90.00
#
_symmetry.space_group_name_H-M   'P 1'
#
loop_
_entity.id
_entity.type
_entity.pdbx_description
1 polymer ?
#
loop_
_entity_poly.entity_id
_entity_poly.type
_entity_poly.pdbx_seq_one_letter_code
_entity_poly.pdbx_strand_id
1 'polypeptide(L)'
;QALTQLEIDGRVFKVGENHWCERHILAKIRKQTHYHKRNSHELVSPAQYQNQLFIKHGLKAEKQFSGMDGLIHVLTLLQGYSAPAGIWEEFLIKPRMKDYQSYMLDSLCYSGQFIWKRVVPNHSLTNSGVACLKNTPITFLKRENLQLFPIAVPLPEQISDKAAQILSILKEKGAMYASDIQSNLSCMLLELEEELIHLLKLGVIYCDGASALRIFSLSPAQRARYIKKNKS
;
A
#
# COMPACT_ATOMS: atom_id res chain seq x y z
N GLN A 1 10.61 6.67 51.29
CA GLN A 1 11.70 7.64 51.01
C GLN A 1 13.00 6.96 50.59
N ALA A 2 13.53 5.92 51.35
CA ALA A 2 14.79 5.24 50.98
C ALA A 2 14.72 4.51 49.62
N LEU A 3 13.62 3.79 49.32
CA LEU A 3 13.45 3.09 48.06
C LEU A 3 13.30 4.06 46.87
N THR A 4 12.66 5.19 47.08
CA THR A 4 12.52 6.23 46.03
C THR A 4 13.88 6.86 45.70
N GLN A 5 14.75 7.05 46.71
CA GLN A 5 16.10 7.54 46.47
C GLN A 5 16.94 6.53 45.69
N LEU A 6 16.86 5.24 46.02
CA LEU A 6 17.56 4.18 45.29
C LEU A 6 17.06 3.99 43.86
N GLU A 7 15.79 4.33 43.60
CA GLU A 7 15.21 4.33 42.25
C GLU A 7 15.75 5.51 41.43
N ILE A 8 15.86 6.71 42.05
CA ILE A 8 16.48 7.89 41.42
C ILE A 8 17.96 7.60 41.09
N ASP A 9 18.67 6.93 41.99
CA ASP A 9 20.06 6.51 41.78
C ASP A 9 20.23 5.38 40.76
N GLY A 10 19.12 4.86 40.21
CA GLY A 10 19.11 3.78 39.21
C GLY A 10 19.59 2.42 39.73
N ARG A 11 19.63 2.21 41.05
CA ARG A 11 20.04 0.95 41.68
C ARG A 11 18.91 -0.06 41.75
N VAL A 12 17.68 0.40 41.94
CA VAL A 12 16.48 -0.43 41.98
C VAL A 12 15.46 0.07 40.96
N PHE A 13 14.62 -0.84 40.48
CA PHE A 13 13.49 -0.51 39.60
C PHE A 13 12.19 -1.00 40.22
N LYS A 14 11.14 -0.21 40.08
CA LYS A 14 9.81 -0.62 40.49
C LYS A 14 9.25 -1.66 39.50
N VAL A 15 8.82 -2.79 40.05
CA VAL A 15 8.27 -3.91 39.28
C VAL A 15 6.86 -4.21 39.80
N GLY A 16 5.84 -3.66 39.13
CA GLY A 16 4.47 -3.70 39.61
C GLY A 16 4.17 -2.63 40.67
N GLU A 17 3.04 -2.76 41.38
CA GLU A 17 2.55 -1.70 42.26
C GLU A 17 3.40 -1.50 43.51
N ASN A 18 3.84 -2.57 44.18
CA ASN A 18 4.52 -2.54 45.50
C ASN A 18 5.83 -3.32 45.55
N HIS A 19 6.46 -3.60 44.43
CA HIS A 19 7.70 -4.41 44.39
C HIS A 19 8.82 -3.59 43.75
N TRP A 20 10.01 -3.69 44.34
CA TRP A 20 11.26 -3.15 43.80
C TRP A 20 12.24 -4.29 43.58
N CYS A 21 13.02 -4.21 42.54
CA CYS A 21 14.04 -5.17 42.21
C CYS A 21 15.35 -4.46 41.94
N GLU A 22 16.44 -5.00 42.46
CA GLU A 22 17.79 -4.52 42.18
C GLU A 22 18.10 -4.71 40.68
N ARG A 23 18.82 -3.75 40.08
CA ARG A 23 19.08 -3.63 38.67
C ARG A 23 19.68 -4.91 38.07
N HIS A 24 20.72 -5.47 38.71
CA HIS A 24 21.42 -6.66 38.18
C HIS A 24 20.55 -7.90 38.30
N ILE A 25 19.78 -8.02 39.38
CA ILE A 25 18.83 -9.12 39.57
C ILE A 25 17.74 -9.05 38.53
N LEU A 26 17.17 -7.86 38.27
CA LEU A 26 16.15 -7.67 37.23
C LEU A 26 16.68 -8.03 35.86
N ALA A 27 17.90 -7.62 35.50
CA ALA A 27 18.57 -7.97 34.25
C ALA A 27 18.75 -9.48 34.11
N LYS A 28 19.17 -10.16 35.20
CA LYS A 28 19.32 -11.62 35.24
C LYS A 28 17.98 -12.34 35.05
N ILE A 29 16.94 -11.90 35.75
CA ILE A 29 15.58 -12.45 35.61
C ILE A 29 15.10 -12.28 34.16
N ARG A 30 15.22 -11.09 33.57
CA ARG A 30 14.83 -10.84 32.18
C ARG A 30 15.60 -11.76 31.22
N LYS A 31 16.91 -11.89 31.37
CA LYS A 31 17.74 -12.78 30.55
C LYS A 31 17.29 -14.25 30.68
N GLN A 32 17.04 -14.72 31.88
CA GLN A 32 16.55 -16.09 32.11
C GLN A 32 15.13 -16.27 31.51
N THR A 33 14.23 -15.32 31.71
CA THR A 33 12.88 -15.38 31.14
C THR A 33 12.94 -15.42 29.59
N HIS A 34 13.79 -14.63 28.98
CA HIS A 34 14.00 -14.69 27.53
C HIS A 34 14.59 -16.04 27.09
N TYR A 35 15.55 -16.55 27.81
CA TYR A 35 16.15 -17.87 27.55
C TYR A 35 15.12 -18.99 27.64
N HIS A 36 14.30 -19.01 28.71
CA HIS A 36 13.23 -19.99 28.87
C HIS A 36 12.17 -19.85 27.79
N LYS A 37 11.74 -18.64 27.48
CA LYS A 37 10.78 -18.42 26.38
C LYS A 37 11.32 -18.91 25.03
N ARG A 38 12.60 -18.68 24.72
CA ARG A 38 13.22 -19.18 23.48
C ARG A 38 13.28 -20.69 23.43
N ASN A 39 13.57 -21.35 24.55
CA ASN A 39 13.72 -22.81 24.62
C ASN A 39 12.37 -23.53 24.81
N SER A 40 11.31 -22.84 25.21
CA SER A 40 9.97 -23.42 25.35
C SER A 40 9.17 -23.45 24.03
N HIS A 41 9.72 -22.90 22.95
CA HIS A 41 9.07 -23.00 21.65
C HIS A 41 9.30 -24.37 21.04
N GLU A 42 8.24 -25.10 20.79
CA GLU A 42 8.30 -26.31 19.97
C GLU A 42 8.60 -25.91 18.52
N LEU A 43 9.52 -26.64 17.90
CA LEU A 43 9.83 -26.48 16.48
C LEU A 43 8.66 -27.02 15.67
N VAL A 44 8.04 -26.16 14.87
CA VAL A 44 6.99 -26.57 13.96
C VAL A 44 7.59 -27.04 12.63
N SER A 45 6.96 -28.01 11.99
CA SER A 45 7.38 -28.44 10.66
C SER A 45 7.15 -27.32 9.62
N PRO A 46 7.92 -27.30 8.51
CA PRO A 46 7.67 -26.34 7.43
C PRO A 46 6.23 -26.37 6.92
N ALA A 47 5.60 -27.54 6.87
CA ALA A 47 4.22 -27.71 6.44
C ALA A 47 3.23 -27.06 7.44
N GLN A 48 3.45 -27.19 8.74
CA GLN A 48 2.64 -26.52 9.77
C GLN A 48 2.78 -25.01 9.68
N TYR A 49 4.01 -24.52 9.50
CA TYR A 49 4.27 -23.08 9.31
C TYR A 49 3.57 -22.53 8.07
N GLN A 50 3.72 -23.20 6.93
CA GLN A 50 3.05 -22.83 5.67
C GLN A 50 1.52 -22.83 5.83
N ASN A 51 0.97 -23.85 6.49
CA ASN A 51 -0.46 -23.93 6.78
C ASN A 51 -0.94 -22.72 7.60
N GLN A 52 -0.17 -22.32 8.61
CA GLN A 52 -0.49 -21.15 9.43
C GLN A 52 -0.44 -19.85 8.63
N LEU A 53 0.53 -19.72 7.70
CA LEU A 53 0.58 -18.58 6.78
C LEU A 53 -0.67 -18.54 5.89
N PHE A 54 -1.10 -19.65 5.32
CA PHE A 54 -2.31 -19.71 4.51
C PHE A 54 -3.56 -19.30 5.30
N ILE A 55 -3.67 -19.73 6.55
CA ILE A 55 -4.76 -19.32 7.46
C ILE A 55 -4.70 -17.80 7.69
N LYS A 56 -3.53 -17.30 8.10
CA LYS A 56 -3.32 -15.87 8.41
C LYS A 56 -3.63 -14.96 7.23
N HIS A 57 -3.29 -15.40 6.02
CA HIS A 57 -3.49 -14.64 4.79
C HIS A 57 -4.87 -14.88 4.12
N GLY A 58 -5.76 -15.65 4.73
CA GLY A 58 -7.08 -15.93 4.18
C GLY A 58 -7.06 -16.74 2.88
N LEU A 59 -6.01 -17.53 2.65
CA LEU A 59 -5.85 -18.33 1.44
C LEU A 59 -6.48 -19.72 1.53
N LYS A 60 -6.99 -20.09 2.71
CA LYS A 60 -7.82 -21.29 2.89
C LYS A 60 -9.29 -20.94 2.71
N ALA A 61 -10.04 -21.73 1.95
CA ALA A 61 -11.44 -21.49 1.65
C ALA A 61 -12.31 -21.26 2.91
N GLU A 62 -12.03 -21.99 3.99
CA GLU A 62 -12.74 -21.87 5.26
C GLU A 62 -12.36 -20.60 6.07
N LYS A 63 -11.25 -19.97 5.74
CA LYS A 63 -10.63 -18.85 6.46
C LYS A 63 -10.53 -17.58 5.63
N GLN A 64 -11.20 -17.55 4.48
CA GLN A 64 -11.31 -16.34 3.67
C GLN A 64 -12.07 -15.25 4.43
N PHE A 65 -11.68 -14.02 4.21
CA PHE A 65 -12.34 -12.85 4.76
C PHE A 65 -13.63 -12.52 3.97
N SER A 66 -14.50 -11.72 4.55
CA SER A 66 -15.74 -11.30 3.91
C SER A 66 -16.12 -9.88 4.29
N GLY A 67 -16.92 -9.23 3.43
CA GLY A 67 -17.40 -7.87 3.63
C GLY A 67 -16.33 -6.79 3.53
N MET A 68 -16.72 -5.56 3.84
CA MET A 68 -15.80 -4.39 3.77
C MET A 68 -14.66 -4.48 4.78
N ASP A 69 -14.94 -4.92 6.01
CA ASP A 69 -13.92 -5.10 7.04
C ASP A 69 -12.88 -6.15 6.65
N GLY A 70 -13.34 -7.23 5.99
CA GLY A 70 -12.47 -8.25 5.42
C GLY A 70 -11.53 -7.67 4.35
N LEU A 71 -12.04 -6.82 3.45
CA LEU A 71 -11.24 -6.14 2.44
C LEU A 71 -10.23 -5.16 3.06
N ILE A 72 -10.65 -4.38 4.06
CA ILE A 72 -9.76 -3.50 4.82
C ILE A 72 -8.62 -4.30 5.45
N HIS A 73 -8.94 -5.46 6.04
CA HIS A 73 -7.94 -6.34 6.63
C HIS A 73 -6.95 -6.86 5.58
N VAL A 74 -7.44 -7.37 4.44
CA VAL A 74 -6.60 -7.85 3.33
C VAL A 74 -5.67 -6.78 2.80
N LEU A 75 -6.18 -5.58 2.54
CA LEU A 75 -5.36 -4.46 2.06
C LEU A 75 -4.36 -3.98 3.10
N THR A 76 -4.73 -4.01 4.38
CA THR A 76 -3.80 -3.67 5.48
C THR A 76 -2.68 -4.72 5.60
N LEU A 77 -3.00 -5.99 5.44
CA LEU A 77 -2.03 -7.09 5.46
C LEU A 77 -1.03 -7.00 4.29
N LEU A 78 -1.49 -6.52 3.14
CA LEU A 78 -0.69 -6.35 1.93
C LEU A 78 -0.09 -4.95 1.78
N GLN A 79 -0.28 -4.07 2.77
CA GLN A 79 0.22 -2.70 2.72
C GLN A 79 1.73 -2.65 2.51
N GLY A 80 2.17 -1.90 1.51
CA GLY A 80 3.58 -1.80 1.12
C GLY A 80 4.07 -2.95 0.24
N TYR A 81 3.27 -4.01 0.04
CA TYR A 81 3.61 -5.05 -0.93
C TYR A 81 3.47 -4.49 -2.35
N SER A 82 4.56 -4.56 -3.12
CA SER A 82 4.60 -4.05 -4.49
C SER A 82 4.34 -5.16 -5.48
N ALA A 83 3.30 -5.00 -6.31
CA ALA A 83 2.92 -5.98 -7.31
C ALA A 83 2.38 -5.31 -8.58
N PRO A 84 2.47 -5.95 -9.76
CA PRO A 84 1.89 -5.42 -10.99
C PRO A 84 0.41 -5.05 -10.82
N ALA A 85 0.01 -3.88 -11.33
CA ALA A 85 -1.35 -3.38 -11.18
C ALA A 85 -2.42 -4.37 -11.63
N GLY A 86 -2.17 -5.10 -12.72
CA GLY A 86 -3.14 -6.05 -13.29
C GLY A 86 -3.40 -7.31 -12.48
N ILE A 87 -2.59 -7.61 -11.44
CA ILE A 87 -2.78 -8.84 -10.64
C ILE A 87 -3.44 -8.60 -9.29
N TRP A 88 -3.61 -7.34 -8.87
CA TRP A 88 -4.10 -7.01 -7.54
C TRP A 88 -5.47 -7.58 -7.23
N GLU A 89 -6.47 -7.32 -8.07
CA GLU A 89 -7.83 -7.79 -7.81
C GLU A 89 -7.95 -9.31 -7.99
N GLU A 90 -7.43 -9.84 -9.10
CA GLU A 90 -7.64 -11.25 -9.47
C GLU A 90 -6.80 -12.23 -8.62
N PHE A 91 -5.55 -11.88 -8.33
CA PHE A 91 -4.61 -12.82 -7.70
C PHE A 91 -4.27 -12.48 -6.24
N LEU A 92 -4.45 -11.23 -5.82
CA LEU A 92 -4.11 -10.84 -4.46
C LEU A 92 -5.35 -10.65 -3.58
N ILE A 93 -6.42 -10.03 -4.08
CA ILE A 93 -7.62 -9.75 -3.29
C ILE A 93 -8.61 -10.91 -3.35
N LYS A 94 -9.08 -11.27 -4.53
CA LYS A 94 -10.11 -12.31 -4.71
C LYS A 94 -9.81 -13.63 -4.00
N PRO A 95 -8.59 -14.21 -4.07
CA PRO A 95 -8.32 -15.48 -3.40
C PRO A 95 -8.42 -15.42 -1.88
N ARG A 96 -8.41 -14.22 -1.29
CA ARG A 96 -8.49 -13.99 0.16
C ARG A 96 -9.90 -13.65 0.64
N MET A 97 -10.81 -13.39 -0.29
CA MET A 97 -12.17 -12.93 0.00
C MET A 97 -13.20 -13.92 -0.53
N LYS A 98 -14.26 -14.16 0.24
CA LYS A 98 -15.40 -15.00 -0.19
C LYS A 98 -16.30 -14.30 -1.19
N ASP A 99 -16.50 -13.01 -1.00
CA ASP A 99 -17.56 -12.18 -1.59
C ASP A 99 -17.04 -10.92 -2.26
N TYR A 100 -15.78 -10.92 -2.71
CA TYR A 100 -15.20 -9.73 -3.32
C TYR A 100 -15.96 -9.26 -4.56
N GLN A 101 -16.28 -8.00 -4.55
CA GLN A 101 -16.82 -7.26 -5.69
C GLN A 101 -16.01 -5.98 -5.92
N SER A 102 -15.80 -5.61 -7.18
CA SER A 102 -14.94 -4.47 -7.54
C SER A 102 -15.39 -3.14 -6.92
N TYR A 103 -16.71 -2.95 -6.73
CA TYR A 103 -17.25 -1.74 -6.07
C TYR A 103 -16.78 -1.57 -4.63
N MET A 104 -16.42 -2.67 -3.94
CA MET A 104 -15.93 -2.61 -2.56
C MET A 104 -14.58 -1.87 -2.51
N LEU A 105 -13.69 -2.20 -3.44
CA LEU A 105 -12.40 -1.52 -3.57
C LEU A 105 -12.57 -0.05 -3.98
N ASP A 106 -13.47 0.21 -4.93
CA ASP A 106 -13.82 1.57 -5.34
C ASP A 106 -14.33 2.40 -4.15
N SER A 107 -15.23 1.83 -3.34
CA SER A 107 -15.78 2.48 -2.16
C SER A 107 -14.70 2.86 -1.14
N LEU A 108 -13.75 1.96 -0.86
CA LEU A 108 -12.63 2.25 0.05
C LEU A 108 -11.69 3.34 -0.49
N CYS A 109 -11.47 3.35 -1.79
CA CYS A 109 -10.67 4.38 -2.42
C CYS A 109 -11.38 5.74 -2.45
N TYR A 110 -12.67 5.78 -2.85
CA TYR A 110 -13.45 7.03 -2.86
C TYR A 110 -13.71 7.60 -1.47
N SER A 111 -13.83 6.76 -0.44
CA SER A 111 -13.90 7.24 0.94
C SER A 111 -12.59 7.86 1.43
N GLY A 112 -11.52 7.77 0.66
CA GLY A 112 -10.20 8.27 1.01
C GLY A 112 -9.46 7.44 2.06
N GLN A 113 -9.97 6.25 2.43
CA GLN A 113 -9.28 5.39 3.39
C GLN A 113 -8.03 4.75 2.78
N PHE A 114 -8.11 4.34 1.51
CA PHE A 114 -7.01 3.74 0.78
C PHE A 114 -6.68 4.54 -0.48
N ILE A 115 -5.41 4.53 -0.82
CA ILE A 115 -4.88 5.01 -2.09
C ILE A 115 -4.01 3.94 -2.70
N TRP A 116 -3.79 4.02 -3.99
CA TRP A 116 -2.77 3.22 -4.65
C TRP A 116 -1.71 4.11 -5.29
N LYS A 117 -0.48 3.66 -5.23
CA LYS A 117 0.66 4.36 -5.81
C LYS A 117 1.80 3.42 -6.14
N ARG A 118 2.76 3.90 -6.90
CA ARG A 118 4.04 3.25 -7.07
C ARG A 118 4.97 3.59 -5.91
N VAL A 119 5.63 2.60 -5.34
CA VAL A 119 6.55 2.80 -4.18
C VAL A 119 8.02 2.60 -4.58
N VAL A 120 8.29 1.72 -5.52
CA VAL A 120 9.67 1.40 -5.92
C VAL A 120 10.07 2.23 -7.13
N PRO A 121 11.12 3.07 -7.03
CA PRO A 121 11.70 3.72 -8.20
C PRO A 121 12.23 2.66 -9.16
N ASN A 122 11.78 2.68 -10.40
CA ASN A 122 12.32 1.77 -11.40
C ASN A 122 13.35 2.53 -12.22
N HIS A 123 14.63 2.28 -11.96
CA HIS A 123 15.72 2.81 -12.79
C HIS A 123 15.75 2.19 -14.20
N SER A 124 14.90 1.21 -14.47
CA SER A 124 14.86 0.44 -15.73
C SER A 124 13.58 0.61 -16.55
N LEU A 125 12.74 1.62 -16.29
CA LEU A 125 11.70 1.98 -17.25
C LEU A 125 12.34 2.70 -18.45
N THR A 126 13.17 1.97 -19.19
CA THR A 126 13.36 2.27 -20.60
C THR A 126 11.98 2.29 -21.25
N ASN A 127 11.74 3.30 -22.08
CA ASN A 127 10.57 3.56 -22.90
C ASN A 127 9.94 2.31 -23.53
N SER A 128 9.33 1.44 -22.75
CA SER A 128 8.45 0.42 -23.29
C SER A 128 7.15 1.14 -23.65
N GLY A 129 7.03 1.44 -24.93
CA GLY A 129 6.02 2.31 -25.54
C GLY A 129 4.57 1.85 -25.44
N VAL A 130 4.19 1.11 -24.41
CA VAL A 130 2.81 0.75 -24.14
C VAL A 130 2.27 1.63 -23.04
N ALA A 131 1.39 2.57 -23.40
CA ALA A 131 0.70 3.45 -22.50
C ALA A 131 -0.33 2.69 -21.64
N CYS A 132 0.10 1.77 -20.77
CA CYS A 132 -0.78 1.11 -19.80
C CYS A 132 -0.04 0.79 -18.48
N LEU A 133 -0.79 0.66 -17.39
CA LEU A 133 -0.26 0.38 -16.05
C LEU A 133 -0.21 -1.12 -15.71
N LYS A 134 -0.70 -2.00 -16.56
CA LYS A 134 -0.91 -3.44 -16.24
C LYS A 134 0.29 -4.09 -15.53
N ASN A 135 1.49 -3.84 -16.03
CA ASN A 135 2.73 -4.42 -15.50
C ASN A 135 3.48 -3.48 -14.54
N THR A 136 2.94 -2.29 -14.28
CA THR A 136 3.56 -1.32 -13.37
C THR A 136 3.38 -1.78 -11.93
N PRO A 137 4.46 -1.93 -11.14
CA PRO A 137 4.36 -2.29 -9.74
C PRO A 137 3.73 -1.15 -8.95
N ILE A 138 2.63 -1.46 -8.29
CA ILE A 138 1.91 -0.55 -7.39
C ILE A 138 1.71 -1.20 -6.04
N THR A 139 1.31 -0.40 -5.06
CA THR A 139 0.84 -0.88 -3.76
C THR A 139 -0.40 -0.12 -3.34
N PHE A 140 -1.26 -0.77 -2.56
CA PHE A 140 -2.33 -0.10 -1.81
C PHE A 140 -1.82 0.27 -0.42
N LEU A 141 -2.16 1.48 0.00
CA LEU A 141 -1.75 2.04 1.29
C LEU A 141 -2.96 2.70 1.96
N LYS A 142 -3.05 2.57 3.28
CA LYS A 142 -3.93 3.47 4.04
C LYS A 142 -3.42 4.90 3.90
N ARG A 143 -4.32 5.85 3.69
CA ARG A 143 -3.96 7.27 3.55
C ARG A 143 -3.19 7.80 4.78
N GLU A 144 -3.56 7.37 5.98
CA GLU A 144 -2.87 7.71 7.22
C GLU A 144 -1.40 7.30 7.26
N ASN A 145 -1.04 6.22 6.55
CA ASN A 145 0.30 5.65 6.49
C ASN A 145 1.14 6.15 5.31
N LEU A 146 0.62 7.10 4.54
CA LEU A 146 1.29 7.60 3.32
C LEU A 146 2.72 8.10 3.60
N GLN A 147 2.92 8.75 4.75
CA GLN A 147 4.22 9.27 5.15
C GLN A 147 5.26 8.19 5.47
N LEU A 148 4.82 6.97 5.84
CA LEU A 148 5.70 5.84 6.12
C LEU A 148 6.31 5.23 4.85
N PHE A 149 5.75 5.57 3.70
CA PHE A 149 6.20 5.10 2.39
C PHE A 149 6.59 6.30 1.51
N PRO A 150 7.62 7.06 1.87
CA PRO A 150 8.05 8.20 1.08
C PRO A 150 8.48 7.74 -0.30
N ILE A 151 8.05 8.45 -1.33
CA ILE A 151 8.58 8.27 -2.67
C ILE A 151 9.52 9.44 -2.92
N ALA A 152 10.79 9.20 -2.69
CA ALA A 152 11.84 10.03 -3.26
C ALA A 152 12.11 9.51 -4.68
N VAL A 153 11.24 9.82 -5.62
CA VAL A 153 11.58 9.65 -7.03
C VAL A 153 12.11 10.99 -7.49
N PRO A 154 13.42 11.11 -7.78
CA PRO A 154 13.88 12.29 -8.47
C PRO A 154 13.11 12.38 -9.79
N LEU A 155 12.54 13.55 -10.07
CA LEU A 155 11.96 13.82 -11.38
C LEU A 155 13.04 13.52 -12.42
N PRO A 156 12.74 12.76 -13.47
CA PRO A 156 13.68 12.58 -14.56
C PRO A 156 14.05 13.97 -15.12
N GLU A 157 15.29 14.13 -15.52
CA GLU A 157 15.81 15.40 -16.08
C GLU A 157 15.02 15.89 -17.30
N GLN A 158 14.30 14.96 -17.98
CA GLN A 158 13.46 15.26 -19.12
C GLN A 158 12.05 14.69 -18.90
N ILE A 159 11.10 15.55 -18.63
CA ILE A 159 9.66 15.31 -18.72
C ILE A 159 9.09 16.16 -19.87
N SER A 160 7.98 15.72 -20.46
CA SER A 160 7.31 16.53 -21.50
C SER A 160 6.81 17.86 -20.93
N ASP A 161 6.71 18.89 -21.76
CA ASP A 161 6.14 20.18 -21.34
C ASP A 161 4.71 20.01 -20.79
N LYS A 162 3.92 19.10 -21.38
CA LYS A 162 2.57 18.76 -20.91
C LYS A 162 2.60 18.12 -19.52
N ALA A 163 3.49 17.17 -19.28
CA ALA A 163 3.67 16.57 -17.96
C ALA A 163 4.07 17.61 -16.91
N ALA A 164 4.96 18.53 -17.25
CA ALA A 164 5.35 19.63 -16.36
C ALA A 164 4.17 20.55 -16.04
N GLN A 165 3.34 20.88 -17.02
CA GLN A 165 2.12 21.68 -16.83
C GLN A 165 1.11 20.95 -15.92
N ILE A 166 0.89 19.64 -16.12
CA ILE A 166 0.02 18.83 -15.25
C ILE A 166 0.51 18.87 -13.80
N LEU A 167 1.82 18.66 -13.59
CA LEU A 167 2.40 18.72 -12.24
C LEU A 167 2.27 20.10 -11.59
N SER A 168 2.44 21.18 -12.37
CA SER A 168 2.24 22.54 -11.88
C SER A 168 0.80 22.78 -11.44
N ILE A 169 -0.18 22.37 -12.26
CA ILE A 169 -1.61 22.51 -11.96
C ILE A 169 -1.96 21.71 -10.69
N LEU A 170 -1.51 20.44 -10.58
CA LEU A 170 -1.76 19.60 -9.42
C LEU A 170 -1.08 20.13 -8.15
N LYS A 171 0.08 20.76 -8.28
CA LYS A 171 0.79 21.38 -7.15
C LYS A 171 0.07 22.62 -6.64
N GLU A 172 -0.50 23.42 -7.54
CA GLU A 172 -1.20 24.66 -7.23
C GLU A 172 -2.62 24.41 -6.70
N LYS A 173 -3.39 23.55 -7.40
CA LYS A 173 -4.82 23.34 -7.15
C LYS A 173 -5.12 22.10 -6.30
N GLY A 174 -4.14 21.22 -6.06
CA GLY A 174 -4.33 19.97 -5.35
C GLY A 174 -4.92 18.86 -6.21
N ALA A 175 -5.65 17.93 -5.58
CA ALA A 175 -6.27 16.80 -6.27
C ALA A 175 -7.40 17.28 -7.21
N MET A 176 -7.40 16.76 -8.44
CA MET A 176 -8.36 17.15 -9.49
C MET A 176 -8.83 15.95 -10.31
N TYR A 177 -10.02 16.05 -10.89
CA TYR A 177 -10.47 15.09 -11.89
C TYR A 177 -9.73 15.29 -13.23
N ALA A 178 -9.58 14.20 -13.98
CA ALA A 178 -8.95 14.27 -15.31
C ALA A 178 -9.66 15.23 -16.26
N SER A 179 -11.00 15.36 -16.17
CA SER A 179 -11.80 16.33 -16.92
C SER A 179 -11.39 17.78 -16.65
N ASP A 180 -11.10 18.09 -15.38
CA ASP A 180 -10.74 19.44 -14.98
C ASP A 180 -9.31 19.78 -15.42
N ILE A 181 -8.40 18.80 -15.35
CA ILE A 181 -7.04 18.94 -15.89
C ILE A 181 -7.12 19.14 -17.40
N GLN A 182 -7.94 18.37 -18.12
CA GLN A 182 -8.15 18.50 -19.55
C GLN A 182 -8.62 19.90 -19.94
N SER A 183 -9.61 20.43 -19.21
CA SER A 183 -10.15 21.77 -19.43
C SER A 183 -9.10 22.87 -19.24
N ASN A 184 -8.21 22.72 -18.25
CA ASN A 184 -7.13 23.67 -18.00
C ASN A 184 -6.03 23.63 -19.08
N LEU A 185 -5.76 22.49 -19.68
CA LEU A 185 -4.69 22.29 -20.67
C LEU A 185 -5.15 22.40 -22.10
N SER A 186 -6.47 22.41 -22.34
CA SER A 186 -7.05 22.42 -23.68
C SER A 186 -6.45 21.34 -24.61
N CYS A 187 -6.15 20.14 -24.07
CA CYS A 187 -5.54 19.05 -24.80
C CYS A 187 -6.55 17.94 -25.14
N MET A 188 -6.19 17.06 -26.07
CA MET A 188 -7.00 15.88 -26.35
C MET A 188 -7.00 14.90 -25.17
N LEU A 189 -8.14 14.25 -24.92
CA LEU A 189 -8.27 13.30 -23.80
C LEU A 189 -7.21 12.17 -23.87
N LEU A 190 -6.94 11.67 -25.06
CA LEU A 190 -5.96 10.59 -25.26
C LEU A 190 -4.55 11.03 -24.86
N GLU A 191 -4.14 12.24 -25.23
CA GLU A 191 -2.85 12.81 -24.85
C GLU A 191 -2.74 13.00 -23.34
N LEU A 192 -3.81 13.50 -22.70
CA LEU A 192 -3.86 13.63 -21.25
C LEU A 192 -3.72 12.28 -20.55
N GLU A 193 -4.44 11.26 -21.03
CA GLU A 193 -4.36 9.92 -20.46
C GLU A 193 -2.93 9.32 -20.57
N GLU A 194 -2.27 9.52 -21.69
CA GLU A 194 -0.89 9.07 -21.90
C GLU A 194 0.08 9.74 -20.94
N GLU A 195 -0.03 11.05 -20.77
CA GLU A 195 0.80 11.81 -19.82
C GLU A 195 0.51 11.44 -18.35
N LEU A 196 -0.76 11.28 -17.99
CA LEU A 196 -1.12 10.81 -16.64
C LEU A 196 -0.56 9.40 -16.35
N ILE A 197 -0.66 8.49 -17.32
CA ILE A 197 -0.08 7.13 -17.18
C ILE A 197 1.44 7.22 -17.06
N HIS A 198 2.08 8.10 -17.82
CA HIS A 198 3.52 8.31 -17.72
C HIS A 198 3.91 8.82 -16.31
N LEU A 199 3.25 9.82 -15.80
CA LEU A 199 3.48 10.37 -14.46
C LEU A 199 3.18 9.35 -13.34
N LEU A 200 2.14 8.54 -13.50
CA LEU A 200 1.83 7.42 -12.59
C LEU A 200 2.93 6.34 -12.63
N LYS A 201 3.46 6.01 -13.81
CA LYS A 201 4.60 5.08 -13.95
C LYS A 201 5.87 5.62 -13.32
N LEU A 202 6.11 6.91 -13.38
CA LEU A 202 7.21 7.57 -12.68
C LEU A 202 7.00 7.59 -11.17
N GLY A 203 5.76 7.45 -10.69
CA GLY A 203 5.42 7.50 -9.27
C GLY A 203 5.36 8.91 -8.69
N VAL A 204 5.39 9.95 -9.54
CA VAL A 204 5.33 11.36 -9.11
C VAL A 204 3.91 11.82 -8.79
N ILE A 205 2.91 11.15 -9.36
CA ILE A 205 1.51 11.32 -9.00
C ILE A 205 0.93 9.99 -8.53
N TYR A 206 -0.17 10.05 -7.81
CA TYR A 206 -0.96 8.89 -7.39
C TYR A 206 -2.46 9.17 -7.61
N CYS A 207 -3.27 8.14 -7.54
CA CYS A 207 -4.70 8.24 -7.70
C CYS A 207 -5.42 7.52 -6.56
N ASP A 208 -6.56 8.05 -6.14
CA ASP A 208 -7.43 7.49 -5.13
C ASP A 208 -8.62 6.71 -5.72
N GLY A 209 -8.71 6.60 -7.05
CA GLY A 209 -9.77 5.83 -7.72
C GLY A 209 -9.29 4.45 -8.19
N ALA A 210 -9.84 3.35 -7.66
CA ALA A 210 -9.51 2.01 -8.14
C ALA A 210 -10.06 1.74 -9.56
N SER A 211 -11.15 2.37 -9.94
CA SER A 211 -11.67 2.35 -11.33
C SER A 211 -10.65 2.90 -12.35
N ALA A 212 -9.92 3.96 -11.99
CA ALA A 212 -8.86 4.50 -12.83
C ALA A 212 -7.73 3.49 -13.04
N LEU A 213 -7.36 2.72 -12.00
CA LEU A 213 -6.36 1.66 -12.12
C LEU A 213 -6.75 0.60 -13.15
N ARG A 214 -8.03 0.17 -13.15
CA ARG A 214 -8.55 -0.80 -14.14
C ARG A 214 -8.50 -0.23 -15.55
N ILE A 215 -8.97 1.00 -15.75
CA ILE A 215 -8.98 1.67 -17.05
C ILE A 215 -7.55 1.83 -17.58
N PHE A 216 -6.63 2.34 -16.77
CA PHE A 216 -5.24 2.54 -17.16
C PHE A 216 -4.43 1.24 -17.29
N SER A 217 -4.95 0.13 -16.78
CA SER A 217 -4.38 -1.20 -17.03
C SER A 217 -4.78 -1.79 -18.37
N LEU A 218 -5.78 -1.21 -19.07
CA LEU A 218 -6.16 -1.59 -20.43
C LEU A 218 -5.17 -1.03 -21.46
N SER A 219 -5.02 -1.74 -22.57
CA SER A 219 -4.31 -1.18 -23.73
C SER A 219 -5.08 0.01 -24.34
N PRO A 220 -4.43 0.91 -25.10
CA PRO A 220 -5.11 2.04 -25.71
C PRO A 220 -6.33 1.65 -26.54
N ALA A 221 -6.23 0.56 -27.33
CA ALA A 221 -7.34 0.04 -28.13
C ALA A 221 -8.51 -0.48 -27.26
N GLN A 222 -8.21 -1.14 -26.16
CA GLN A 222 -9.23 -1.62 -25.21
C GLN A 222 -9.91 -0.46 -24.49
N ARG A 223 -9.16 0.57 -24.07
CA ARG A 223 -9.71 1.80 -23.45
C ARG A 223 -10.67 2.52 -24.38
N ALA A 224 -10.28 2.71 -25.63
CA ALA A 224 -11.15 3.35 -26.62
C ALA A 224 -12.49 2.59 -26.81
N ARG A 225 -12.47 1.26 -26.80
CA ARG A 225 -13.69 0.43 -26.83
C ARG A 225 -14.51 0.56 -25.56
N TYR A 226 -13.86 0.55 -24.40
CA TYR A 226 -14.51 0.71 -23.10
C TYR A 226 -15.25 2.04 -22.97
N ILE A 227 -14.60 3.14 -23.38
CA ILE A 227 -15.18 4.49 -23.35
C ILE A 227 -16.38 4.58 -24.30
N LYS A 228 -16.29 4.01 -25.51
CA LYS A 228 -17.42 3.98 -26.44
C LYS A 228 -18.64 3.23 -25.88
N LYS A 229 -18.40 2.10 -25.21
CA LYS A 229 -19.48 1.27 -24.63
C LYS A 229 -20.21 1.96 -23.46
N ASN A 230 -19.51 2.80 -22.70
CA ASN A 230 -20.07 3.46 -21.51
C ASN A 230 -20.59 4.88 -21.78
N LYS A 231 -20.52 5.39 -23.02
CA LYS A 231 -21.10 6.66 -23.46
C LYS A 231 -22.46 6.49 -24.17
N SER A 232 -22.86 5.27 -24.45
CA SER A 232 -24.19 4.89 -24.98
C SER A 232 -25.08 4.41 -23.84
#